data_ff1b65f34c03fdffec90974401f02d1f
#
_entry.id   ff1b65f34c03fdffec90974401f02d1f
#
_cell.length_a   1.000
_cell.length_b   1.000
_cell.length_c   1.000
_cell.angle_alpha   90.00
_cell.angle_beta   90.00
_cell.angle_gamma   90.00
#
_symmetry.space_group_name_H-M   'P 1'
#
loop_
_entity.id
_entity.type
_entity.pdbx_description
1 polymer ?
#
loop_
_entity_poly.entity_id
_entity_poly.type
_entity_poly.pdbx_seq_one_letter_code
_entity_poly.pdbx_strand_id
1 'polypeptide(L)'
;MIRDIKKMYIEAGNKNNALVIPVGIAFENAYTAMPDIELHKPFDGSHPSLLGTYLAACVVFGSITQKSPSSLNYNYFNAINDSDREFLQKIAHETVEGFYNIKL
;
A
#
# COMPACT_ATOMS: atom_id res chain seq x y z
N MET A 1 9.61 -1.52 -14.60
CA MET A 1 9.05 -2.50 -13.68
C MET A 1 7.75 -2.05 -13.10
N ILE A 2 7.69 -0.95 -12.34
CA ILE A 2 6.43 -0.50 -11.74
C ILE A 2 5.38 -0.15 -12.80
N ARG A 3 5.78 0.36 -13.94
CA ARG A 3 4.86 0.66 -15.04
C ARG A 3 4.20 -0.59 -15.59
N ASP A 4 4.95 -1.69 -15.68
CA ASP A 4 4.42 -2.96 -16.18
C ASP A 4 3.43 -3.57 -15.21
N ILE A 5 3.72 -3.47 -13.91
CA ILE A 5 2.82 -3.94 -12.85
C ILE A 5 1.51 -3.16 -12.89
N LYS A 6 1.60 -1.83 -12.99
CA LYS A 6 0.42 -0.97 -13.07
C LYS A 6 -0.44 -1.32 -14.29
N LYS A 7 0.20 -1.50 -15.45
CA LYS A 7 -0.50 -1.86 -16.68
C LYS A 7 -1.21 -3.20 -16.54
N MET A 8 -0.54 -4.19 -15.96
CA MET A 8 -1.14 -5.51 -15.73
C MET A 8 -2.38 -5.42 -14.83
N TYR A 9 -2.30 -4.64 -13.76
CA TYR A 9 -3.43 -4.46 -12.86
C TYR A 9 -4.61 -3.81 -13.54
N ILE A 10 -4.37 -2.76 -14.32
CA ILE A 10 -5.43 -2.05 -15.04
C ILE A 10 -6.08 -2.96 -16.08
N GLU A 11 -5.30 -3.69 -16.84
CA GLU A 11 -5.82 -4.60 -17.86
C GLU A 11 -6.64 -5.71 -17.25
N ALA A 12 -6.14 -6.32 -16.16
CA ALA A 12 -6.86 -7.38 -15.46
C ALA A 12 -8.20 -6.86 -14.90
N GLY A 13 -8.17 -5.68 -14.29
CA GLY A 13 -9.39 -5.07 -13.74
C GLY A 13 -10.41 -4.76 -14.81
N ASN A 14 -9.97 -4.17 -15.93
CA ASN A 14 -10.86 -3.83 -17.04
C ASN A 14 -11.46 -5.08 -17.68
N LYS A 15 -10.63 -6.11 -17.87
CA LYS A 15 -11.08 -7.35 -18.50
C LYS A 15 -12.10 -8.09 -17.66
N ASN A 16 -11.93 -8.09 -16.35
CA ASN A 16 -12.77 -8.83 -15.43
C ASN A 16 -13.82 -7.98 -14.73
N ASN A 17 -13.90 -6.70 -15.08
CA ASN A 17 -14.83 -5.75 -14.47
C ASN A 17 -14.68 -5.73 -12.94
N ALA A 18 -13.46 -5.82 -12.44
CA ALA A 18 -13.14 -5.90 -11.02
C ALA A 18 -12.35 -4.67 -10.58
N LEU A 19 -12.50 -4.30 -9.31
CA LEU A 19 -11.68 -3.24 -8.72
C LEU A 19 -10.26 -3.77 -8.50
N VAL A 20 -9.28 -3.06 -9.07
CA VAL A 20 -7.87 -3.39 -8.90
C VAL A 20 -7.29 -2.55 -7.78
N ILE A 21 -6.67 -3.22 -6.80
CA ILE A 21 -6.09 -2.55 -5.62
C ILE A 21 -4.56 -2.61 -5.71
N PRO A 22 -3.86 -1.45 -5.74
CA PRO A 22 -2.43 -1.42 -6.08
C PRO A 22 -1.50 -1.71 -4.89
N VAL A 23 -1.67 -2.83 -4.21
CA VAL A 23 -0.86 -3.19 -3.03
C VAL A 23 0.60 -3.41 -3.40
N GLY A 24 0.87 -4.13 -4.49
CA GLY A 24 2.25 -4.39 -4.93
C GLY A 24 2.99 -3.11 -5.29
N ILE A 25 2.31 -2.17 -5.91
CA ILE A 25 2.88 -0.86 -6.24
C ILE A 25 3.21 -0.08 -4.97
N ALA A 26 2.35 -0.15 -3.96
CA ALA A 26 2.60 0.50 -2.67
C ALA A 26 3.84 -0.07 -1.99
N PHE A 27 4.02 -1.40 -2.01
CA PHE A 27 5.22 -2.04 -1.46
C PHE A 27 6.47 -1.54 -2.17
N GLU A 28 6.45 -1.47 -3.49
CA GLU A 28 7.58 -0.99 -4.26
C GLU A 28 7.88 0.48 -3.94
N ASN A 29 6.85 1.31 -3.82
CA ASN A 29 7.02 2.71 -3.44
C ASN A 29 7.63 2.85 -2.05
N ALA A 30 7.22 2.02 -1.10
CA ALA A 30 7.76 2.04 0.25
C ALA A 30 9.24 1.65 0.26
N TYR A 31 9.62 0.60 -0.47
CA TYR A 31 11.02 0.18 -0.56
C TYR A 31 11.88 1.21 -1.29
N THR A 32 11.31 1.93 -2.25
CA THR A 32 12.03 3.00 -2.95
C THR A 32 12.33 4.16 -2.01
N ALA A 33 11.36 4.54 -1.18
CA ALA A 33 11.51 5.66 -0.24
C ALA A 33 12.33 5.27 0.99
N MET A 34 12.24 4.02 1.43
CA MET A 34 12.95 3.52 2.62
C MET A 34 13.41 2.09 2.36
N PRO A 35 14.59 1.90 1.71
CA PRO A 35 15.06 0.56 1.31
C PRO A 35 15.21 -0.42 2.46
N ASP A 36 15.43 0.06 3.67
CA ASP A 36 15.66 -0.80 4.83
C ASP A 36 14.38 -1.19 5.57
N ILE A 37 13.23 -0.71 5.13
CA ILE A 37 11.98 -1.07 5.80
C ILE A 37 11.66 -2.55 5.58
N GLU A 38 11.22 -3.23 6.66
CA GLU A 38 10.92 -4.66 6.60
C GLU A 38 9.43 -4.88 6.42
N LEU A 39 8.97 -4.91 5.15
CA LEU A 39 7.57 -5.19 4.81
C LEU A 39 7.29 -6.68 4.68
N HIS A 40 8.34 -7.49 4.53
CA HIS A 40 8.25 -8.95 4.47
C HIS A 40 8.97 -9.58 5.64
N LYS A 41 8.54 -10.77 6.02
CA LYS A 41 9.21 -11.50 7.11
C LYS A 41 10.65 -11.85 6.69
N PRO A 42 11.65 -11.60 7.56
CA PRO A 42 13.05 -11.78 7.16
C PRO A 42 13.44 -13.20 6.79
N PHE A 43 12.73 -14.22 7.33
CA PHE A 43 13.15 -15.60 7.13
C PHE A 43 12.63 -16.24 5.84
N ASP A 44 11.58 -15.73 5.23
CA ASP A 44 11.05 -16.32 4.00
C ASP A 44 10.87 -15.34 2.84
N GLY A 45 10.84 -14.05 3.10
CA GLY A 45 10.78 -13.02 2.06
C GLY A 45 9.49 -12.97 1.25
N SER A 46 8.55 -13.89 1.47
CA SER A 46 7.31 -13.95 0.69
C SER A 46 6.08 -13.57 1.50
N HIS A 47 6.09 -13.78 2.81
CA HIS A 47 4.97 -13.39 3.66
C HIS A 47 5.17 -11.97 4.19
N PRO A 48 4.11 -11.14 4.26
CA PRO A 48 4.24 -9.80 4.77
C PRO A 48 4.53 -9.79 6.28
N SER A 49 5.32 -8.80 6.71
CA SER A 49 5.48 -8.49 8.12
C SER A 49 4.25 -7.75 8.63
N LEU A 50 4.26 -7.38 9.94
CA LEU A 50 3.20 -6.52 10.49
C LEU A 50 3.14 -5.19 9.74
N LEU A 51 4.29 -4.59 9.41
CA LEU A 51 4.35 -3.33 8.66
C LEU A 51 3.77 -3.51 7.25
N GLY A 52 4.12 -4.61 6.58
CA GLY A 52 3.58 -4.90 5.25
C GLY A 52 2.08 -5.12 5.28
N THR A 53 1.57 -5.83 6.27
CA THR A 53 0.14 -6.04 6.45
C THR A 53 -0.58 -4.71 6.67
N TYR A 54 0.01 -3.82 7.48
CA TYR A 54 -0.57 -2.51 7.72
C TYR A 54 -0.62 -1.67 6.45
N LEU A 55 0.48 -1.67 5.67
CA LEU A 55 0.50 -0.94 4.40
C LEU A 55 -0.58 -1.46 3.45
N ALA A 56 -0.71 -2.77 3.32
CA ALA A 56 -1.74 -3.38 2.49
C ALA A 56 -3.14 -2.94 2.94
N ALA A 57 -3.41 -2.95 4.23
CA ALA A 57 -4.69 -2.52 4.78
C ALA A 57 -4.98 -1.05 4.47
N CYS A 58 -3.97 -0.19 4.57
CA CYS A 58 -4.14 1.23 4.23
C CYS A 58 -4.47 1.43 2.76
N VAL A 59 -3.82 0.68 1.87
CA VAL A 59 -4.08 0.77 0.42
C VAL A 59 -5.50 0.29 0.12
N VAL A 60 -5.93 -0.82 0.73
CA VAL A 60 -7.29 -1.33 0.56
C VAL A 60 -8.31 -0.30 1.05
N PHE A 61 -8.07 0.28 2.23
CA PHE A 61 -8.95 1.30 2.78
C PHE A 61 -9.11 2.48 1.83
N GLY A 62 -7.99 3.04 1.34
CA GLY A 62 -8.01 4.19 0.44
C GLY A 62 -8.67 3.86 -0.89
N SER A 63 -8.42 2.66 -1.41
CA SER A 63 -8.97 2.23 -2.71
C SER A 63 -10.48 2.04 -2.67
N ILE A 64 -11.00 1.47 -1.60
CA ILE A 64 -12.42 1.16 -1.48
C ILE A 64 -13.23 2.38 -1.04
N THR A 65 -12.75 3.11 -0.03
CA THR A 65 -13.50 4.22 0.55
C THR A 65 -13.27 5.54 -0.16
N GLN A 66 -12.18 5.67 -0.91
CA GLN A 66 -11.70 6.92 -1.50
C GLN A 66 -11.47 8.01 -0.44
N LYS A 67 -11.05 7.59 0.75
CA LYS A 67 -10.66 8.47 1.85
C LYS A 67 -9.19 8.24 2.17
N SER A 68 -8.52 9.31 2.65
CA SER A 68 -7.11 9.22 2.98
C SER A 68 -6.85 8.25 4.13
N PRO A 69 -5.96 7.27 3.97
CA PRO A 69 -5.54 6.44 5.10
C PRO A 69 -4.77 7.22 6.16
N SER A 70 -4.32 8.44 5.85
CA SER A 70 -3.65 9.30 6.83
C SER A 70 -4.57 9.72 7.99
N SER A 71 -5.88 9.57 7.83
CA SER A 71 -6.84 9.87 8.90
C SER A 71 -7.01 8.72 9.91
N LEU A 72 -6.43 7.55 9.65
CA LEU A 72 -6.56 6.40 10.52
C LEU A 72 -5.67 6.53 11.75
N ASN A 73 -6.23 6.20 12.92
CA ASN A 73 -5.47 6.17 14.17
C ASN A 73 -5.07 4.75 14.58
N TYR A 74 -5.49 3.76 13.81
CA TYR A 74 -5.22 2.36 14.14
C TYR A 74 -3.74 2.03 13.93
N ASN A 75 -3.14 1.33 14.88
CA ASN A 75 -1.72 0.96 14.83
C ASN A 75 -1.46 -0.45 15.37
N TYR A 76 -2.44 -1.34 15.28
CA TYR A 76 -2.38 -2.70 15.80
C TYR A 76 -2.01 -2.73 17.30
N PHE A 77 -2.80 -2.03 18.13
CA PHE A 77 -2.61 -2.01 19.59
C PHE A 77 -1.21 -1.53 20.00
N ASN A 78 -0.74 -0.48 19.34
CA ASN A 78 0.60 0.12 19.56
C ASN A 78 1.76 -0.77 19.13
N ALA A 79 1.51 -1.81 18.33
CA ALA A 79 2.58 -2.64 17.77
C ALA A 79 3.37 -1.91 16.70
N ILE A 80 2.80 -0.87 16.09
CA ILE A 80 3.46 -0.05 15.08
C ILE A 80 3.65 1.34 15.67
N ASN A 81 4.90 1.84 15.67
CA ASN A 81 5.18 3.18 16.20
C ASN A 81 4.63 4.28 15.29
N ASP A 82 4.52 5.49 15.82
CA ASP A 82 3.91 6.60 15.08
C ASP A 82 4.68 6.95 13.81
N SER A 83 6.00 6.88 13.84
CA SER A 83 6.83 7.19 12.68
C SER A 83 6.55 6.22 11.52
N ASP A 84 6.53 4.91 11.81
CA ASP A 84 6.24 3.90 10.80
C ASP A 84 4.80 4.01 10.31
N ARG A 85 3.85 4.22 11.22
CA ARG A 85 2.45 4.41 10.86
C ARG A 85 2.28 5.57 9.89
N GLU A 86 2.84 6.72 10.20
CA GLU A 86 2.73 7.90 9.36
C GLU A 86 3.37 7.69 7.99
N PHE A 87 4.54 7.04 7.96
CA PHE A 87 5.22 6.73 6.71
C PHE A 87 4.37 5.81 5.83
N LEU A 88 3.85 4.72 6.39
CA LEU A 88 3.06 3.76 5.63
C LEU A 88 1.73 4.36 5.15
N GLN A 89 1.09 5.17 5.98
CA GLN A 89 -0.12 5.88 5.59
C GLN A 89 0.14 6.85 4.44
N LYS A 90 1.26 7.55 4.48
CA LYS A 90 1.65 8.47 3.41
C LYS A 90 1.90 7.72 2.10
N ILE A 91 2.62 6.60 2.16
CA ILE A 91 2.88 5.79 0.97
C ILE A 91 1.57 5.27 0.37
N ALA A 92 0.66 4.79 1.21
CA ALA A 92 -0.65 4.31 0.75
C ALA A 92 -1.46 5.44 0.10
N HIS A 93 -1.49 6.61 0.73
CA HIS A 93 -2.19 7.78 0.23
C HIS A 93 -1.68 8.16 -1.17
N GLU A 94 -0.37 8.31 -1.31
CA GLU A 94 0.24 8.70 -2.58
C GLU A 94 0.05 7.64 -3.65
N THR A 95 0.12 6.37 -3.27
CA THR A 95 -0.06 5.26 -4.21
C THR A 95 -1.48 5.23 -4.76
N VAL A 96 -2.48 5.37 -3.89
CA VAL A 96 -3.89 5.34 -4.30
C VAL A 96 -4.19 6.55 -5.20
N GLU A 97 -3.75 7.74 -4.80
CA GLU A 97 -3.96 8.93 -5.62
C GLU A 97 -3.33 8.80 -7.00
N GLY A 98 -2.10 8.32 -7.05
CA GLY A 98 -1.38 8.17 -8.31
C GLY A 98 -1.96 7.07 -9.20
N PHE A 99 -2.34 5.95 -8.60
CA PHE A 99 -2.85 4.80 -9.35
C PHE A 99 -4.20 5.10 -10.00
N TYR A 100 -5.12 5.71 -9.26
CA TYR A 100 -6.46 6.00 -9.76
C TYR A 100 -6.61 7.41 -10.35
N ASN A 101 -5.56 8.23 -10.25
CA ASN A 101 -5.57 9.63 -10.70
C ASN A 101 -6.70 10.42 -10.03
N ILE A 102 -6.76 10.31 -8.72
CA ILE A 102 -7.77 11.00 -7.89
C ILE A 102 -7.08 11.75 -6.76
N LYS A 103 -7.84 12.54 -6.03
CA LYS A 103 -7.39 13.18 -4.80
C LYS A 103 -8.17 12.64 -3.61
N LEU A 104 -7.43 12.24 -2.59
CA LEU A 104 -8.01 11.83 -1.32
C LEU A 104 -8.03 13.02 -0.33
#